data_45698dad8455cf69b33ba220a6b71db8
#
_entry.id   45698dad8455cf69b33ba220a6b71db8
#
_cell.length_a   1.000
_cell.length_b   1.000
_cell.length_c   1.000
_cell.angle_alpha   90.00
_cell.angle_beta   90.00
_cell.angle_gamma   90.00
#
_symmetry.space_group_name_H-M   'P 1'
#
loop_
_entity.id
_entity.type
_entity.pdbx_description
1 polymer ?
#
loop_
_entity_poly.entity_id
_entity_poly.type
_entity_poly.pdbx_seq_one_letter_code
_entity_poly.pdbx_strand_id
1 'polypeptide(L)'
;VDADMIAKMKDGVRILNFSRDGLVNSTAVLEAVKSGKVAKYVTDFATDDIIGEENIICLPHLGASTPESEDNCAIMACDELKEYLENGNIVNSVNYPALSLARTNTENVRFCVMHKNVPELLKKVLSEVKGNVENMLSKSRGDYAYAIIDVADGNPENAAAIAAIEGVIRVRAI
;
A
#
# COMPACT_ATOMS: atom_id res chain seq x y z
N VAL A 1 -10.79 -4.81 -19.23
CA VAL A 1 -11.54 -5.78 -20.07
C VAL A 1 -12.17 -5.02 -21.21
N ASP A 2 -11.72 -5.26 -22.39
CA ASP A 2 -12.15 -4.66 -23.65
C ASP A 2 -12.73 -5.71 -24.62
N ALA A 3 -13.11 -5.29 -25.82
CA ALA A 3 -13.69 -6.18 -26.82
C ALA A 3 -12.76 -7.33 -27.22
N ASP A 4 -11.44 -7.08 -27.34
CA ASP A 4 -10.46 -8.10 -27.73
C ASP A 4 -10.30 -9.16 -26.64
N MET A 5 -10.37 -8.73 -25.39
CA MET A 5 -10.32 -9.64 -24.26
C MET A 5 -11.59 -10.48 -24.14
N ILE A 6 -12.76 -9.87 -24.33
CA ILE A 6 -14.05 -10.55 -24.30
C ILE A 6 -14.13 -11.57 -25.44
N ALA A 7 -13.63 -11.26 -26.63
CA ALA A 7 -13.62 -12.18 -27.77
C ALA A 7 -12.88 -13.49 -27.48
N LYS A 8 -11.85 -13.44 -26.64
CA LYS A 8 -11.05 -14.62 -26.24
C LYS A 8 -11.70 -15.44 -25.12
N MET A 9 -12.75 -14.95 -24.49
CA MET A 9 -13.44 -15.66 -23.42
C MET A 9 -14.37 -16.74 -24.00
N LYS A 10 -14.82 -17.65 -23.14
CA LYS A 10 -15.84 -18.66 -23.50
C LYS A 10 -17.17 -17.98 -23.80
N ASP A 11 -17.94 -18.55 -24.72
CA ASP A 11 -19.31 -18.10 -24.97
C ASP A 11 -20.17 -18.34 -23.72
N GLY A 12 -21.05 -17.39 -23.43
CA GLY A 12 -21.88 -17.42 -22.24
C GLY A 12 -21.12 -17.14 -20.94
N VAL A 13 -19.95 -16.50 -20.99
CA VAL A 13 -19.18 -16.11 -19.80
C VAL A 13 -19.98 -15.14 -18.93
N ARG A 14 -19.76 -15.21 -17.63
CA ARG A 14 -20.26 -14.22 -16.65
C ARG A 14 -19.10 -13.39 -16.15
N ILE A 15 -19.27 -12.07 -16.17
CA ILE A 15 -18.26 -11.11 -15.75
C ILE A 15 -18.77 -10.40 -14.50
N LEU A 16 -17.91 -10.29 -13.48
CA LEU A 16 -18.16 -9.54 -12.27
C LEU A 16 -17.07 -8.48 -12.10
N ASN A 17 -17.47 -7.23 -11.88
CA ASN A 17 -16.55 -6.13 -11.58
C ASN A 17 -16.99 -5.43 -10.29
N PHE A 18 -16.37 -5.82 -9.18
CA PHE A 18 -16.47 -5.17 -7.87
C PHE A 18 -15.14 -4.52 -7.47
N SER A 19 -14.30 -4.21 -8.44
CA SER A 19 -12.95 -3.73 -8.19
C SER A 19 -12.83 -2.22 -8.36
N ARG A 20 -12.84 -1.74 -9.62
CA ARG A 20 -12.75 -0.29 -9.92
C ARG A 20 -13.47 0.03 -11.22
N ASP A 21 -13.92 1.28 -11.30
CA ASP A 21 -14.38 1.88 -12.55
C ASP A 21 -13.26 1.85 -13.61
N GLY A 22 -13.66 1.81 -14.90
CA GLY A 22 -12.74 1.82 -16.04
C GLY A 22 -11.98 0.51 -16.28
N LEU A 23 -12.11 -0.52 -15.42
CA LEU A 23 -11.50 -1.83 -15.67
C LEU A 23 -12.24 -2.64 -16.71
N VAL A 24 -13.50 -2.38 -16.91
CA VAL A 24 -14.36 -3.00 -17.94
C VAL A 24 -14.91 -1.88 -18.83
N ASN A 25 -14.68 -1.99 -20.12
CA ASN A 25 -15.27 -1.06 -21.08
C ASN A 25 -16.78 -1.32 -21.18
N SER A 26 -17.60 -0.36 -20.75
CA SER A 26 -19.05 -0.50 -20.66
C SER A 26 -19.71 -0.78 -22.00
N THR A 27 -19.31 -0.07 -23.06
CA THR A 27 -19.83 -0.27 -24.42
C THR A 27 -19.50 -1.67 -24.92
N ALA A 28 -18.25 -2.13 -24.76
CA ALA A 28 -17.83 -3.44 -25.23
C ALA A 28 -18.56 -4.58 -24.50
N VAL A 29 -18.76 -4.45 -23.19
CA VAL A 29 -19.50 -5.47 -22.43
C VAL A 29 -20.99 -5.46 -22.75
N LEU A 30 -21.58 -4.29 -23.01
CA LEU A 30 -22.98 -4.15 -23.43
C LEU A 30 -23.23 -4.86 -24.77
N GLU A 31 -22.38 -4.62 -25.76
CA GLU A 31 -22.45 -5.30 -27.07
C GLU A 31 -22.29 -6.81 -26.93
N ALA A 32 -21.37 -7.25 -26.08
CA ALA A 32 -21.14 -8.65 -25.82
C ALA A 32 -22.30 -9.35 -25.07
N VAL A 33 -23.00 -8.63 -24.21
CA VAL A 33 -24.23 -9.11 -23.56
C VAL A 33 -25.36 -9.22 -24.59
N LYS A 34 -25.54 -8.19 -25.45
CA LYS A 34 -26.55 -8.19 -26.49
C LYS A 34 -26.34 -9.29 -27.53
N SER A 35 -25.10 -9.65 -27.84
CA SER A 35 -24.76 -10.76 -28.75
C SER A 35 -24.79 -12.14 -28.10
N GLY A 36 -24.94 -12.25 -26.79
CA GLY A 36 -24.92 -13.51 -26.04
C GLY A 36 -23.53 -14.04 -25.75
N LYS A 37 -22.45 -13.35 -26.17
CA LYS A 37 -21.09 -13.71 -25.83
C LYS A 37 -20.86 -13.67 -24.33
N VAL A 38 -21.40 -12.66 -23.65
CA VAL A 38 -21.46 -12.52 -22.19
C VAL A 38 -22.88 -12.82 -21.75
N ALA A 39 -23.06 -13.87 -20.95
CA ALA A 39 -24.37 -14.26 -20.45
C ALA A 39 -24.90 -13.32 -19.37
N LYS A 40 -24.00 -12.78 -18.54
CA LYS A 40 -24.34 -11.79 -17.49
C LYS A 40 -23.14 -10.93 -17.13
N TYR A 41 -23.41 -9.65 -16.87
CA TYR A 41 -22.46 -8.72 -16.28
C TYR A 41 -23.02 -8.21 -14.95
N VAL A 42 -22.21 -8.24 -13.89
CA VAL A 42 -22.57 -7.73 -12.56
C VAL A 42 -21.52 -6.71 -12.15
N THR A 43 -21.92 -5.52 -11.74
CA THR A 43 -21.00 -4.49 -11.34
C THR A 43 -21.61 -3.57 -10.28
N ASP A 44 -20.75 -2.97 -9.46
CA ASP A 44 -21.09 -1.86 -8.58
C ASP A 44 -20.51 -0.51 -9.08
N PHE A 45 -20.09 -0.48 -10.36
CA PHE A 45 -19.68 0.73 -11.10
C PHE A 45 -20.62 0.92 -12.30
N ALA A 46 -21.84 1.34 -12.00
CA ALA A 46 -22.86 1.55 -13.01
C ALA A 46 -22.54 2.81 -13.84
N THR A 47 -22.71 2.69 -15.17
CA THR A 47 -22.64 3.80 -16.11
C THR A 47 -23.99 3.94 -16.82
N ASP A 48 -24.32 5.12 -17.33
CA ASP A 48 -25.63 5.42 -17.88
C ASP A 48 -26.04 4.50 -19.06
N ASP A 49 -25.04 3.98 -19.78
CA ASP A 49 -25.25 3.10 -20.95
C ASP A 49 -25.59 1.66 -20.58
N ILE A 50 -25.34 1.22 -19.36
CA ILE A 50 -25.61 -0.15 -18.90
C ILE A 50 -26.74 -0.28 -17.87
N ILE A 51 -27.18 0.83 -17.30
CA ILE A 51 -28.26 0.82 -16.30
C ILE A 51 -29.57 0.43 -16.98
N GLY A 52 -30.24 -0.60 -16.42
CA GLY A 52 -31.52 -1.08 -16.91
C GLY A 52 -31.44 -2.04 -18.12
N GLU A 53 -30.26 -2.33 -18.61
CA GLU A 53 -30.06 -3.28 -19.71
C GLU A 53 -30.27 -4.72 -19.25
N GLU A 54 -30.89 -5.53 -20.10
CA GLU A 54 -31.17 -6.94 -19.80
C GLU A 54 -29.85 -7.72 -19.59
N ASN A 55 -29.82 -8.60 -18.61
CA ASN A 55 -28.64 -9.40 -18.21
C ASN A 55 -27.45 -8.58 -17.67
N ILE A 56 -27.66 -7.31 -17.37
CA ILE A 56 -26.71 -6.49 -16.59
C ILE A 56 -27.32 -6.18 -15.22
N ILE A 57 -26.57 -6.43 -14.16
CA ILE A 57 -26.98 -6.17 -12.78
C ILE A 57 -26.06 -5.09 -12.22
N CYS A 58 -26.61 -3.91 -11.99
CA CYS A 58 -25.92 -2.80 -11.34
C CYS A 58 -26.30 -2.77 -9.86
N LEU A 59 -25.30 -2.73 -8.98
CA LEU A 59 -25.44 -2.64 -7.54
C LEU A 59 -24.87 -1.32 -7.03
N PRO A 60 -25.31 -0.80 -5.88
CA PRO A 60 -24.65 0.32 -5.24
C PRO A 60 -23.23 -0.08 -4.79
N HIS A 61 -22.24 0.83 -4.94
CA HIS A 61 -20.87 0.62 -4.48
C HIS A 61 -20.78 0.88 -2.95
N LEU A 62 -21.09 -0.13 -2.15
CA LEU A 62 -21.20 -0.03 -0.68
C LEU A 62 -20.22 -0.94 0.08
N GLY A 63 -19.28 -1.57 -0.59
CA GLY A 63 -18.39 -2.55 0.04
C GLY A 63 -17.56 -2.03 1.21
N ALA A 64 -17.22 -0.74 1.22
CA ALA A 64 -16.52 -0.08 2.32
C ALA A 64 -17.36 0.98 3.05
N SER A 65 -18.66 1.09 2.73
CA SER A 65 -19.55 2.16 3.23
C SER A 65 -20.62 1.61 4.17
N THR A 66 -20.29 0.61 4.97
CA THR A 66 -21.11 0.17 6.09
C THR A 66 -20.56 0.78 7.38
N PRO A 67 -21.39 1.08 8.41
CA PRO A 67 -20.92 1.62 9.68
C PRO A 67 -19.78 0.80 10.28
N GLU A 68 -19.90 -0.53 10.26
CA GLU A 68 -18.85 -1.44 10.72
C GLU A 68 -17.54 -1.30 9.95
N SER A 69 -17.61 -1.15 8.63
CA SER A 69 -16.43 -0.98 7.77
C SER A 69 -15.75 0.37 8.03
N GLU A 70 -16.51 1.43 8.20
CA GLU A 70 -16.01 2.77 8.50
C GLU A 70 -15.32 2.81 9.87
N ASP A 71 -15.94 2.23 10.90
CA ASP A 71 -15.36 2.12 12.24
C ASP A 71 -14.05 1.31 12.21
N ASN A 72 -14.04 0.17 11.56
CA ASN A 72 -12.84 -0.66 11.45
C ASN A 72 -11.72 0.04 10.68
N CYS A 73 -12.03 0.75 9.59
CA CYS A 73 -11.04 1.53 8.84
C CYS A 73 -10.43 2.65 9.70
N ALA A 74 -11.26 3.35 10.48
CA ALA A 74 -10.78 4.41 11.37
C ALA A 74 -9.86 3.86 12.46
N ILE A 75 -10.24 2.76 13.11
CA ILE A 75 -9.43 2.09 14.13
C ILE A 75 -8.10 1.61 13.54
N MET A 76 -8.13 0.91 12.41
CA MET A 76 -6.91 0.44 11.75
C MET A 76 -5.97 1.59 11.38
N ALA A 77 -6.50 2.67 10.81
CA ALA A 77 -5.69 3.83 10.43
C ALA A 77 -5.03 4.47 11.66
N CYS A 78 -5.75 4.57 12.78
CA CYS A 78 -5.20 5.09 14.04
C CYS A 78 -4.11 4.17 14.60
N ASP A 79 -4.32 2.87 14.61
CA ASP A 79 -3.35 1.90 15.12
C ASP A 79 -2.08 1.87 14.26
N GLU A 80 -2.21 1.91 12.94
CA GLU A 80 -1.06 1.98 12.02
C GLU A 80 -0.27 3.27 12.19
N LEU A 81 -0.96 4.41 12.35
CA LEU A 81 -0.32 5.69 12.60
C LEU A 81 0.40 5.71 13.95
N LYS A 82 -0.22 5.17 15.00
CA LYS A 82 0.36 5.03 16.34
C LYS A 82 1.63 4.17 16.30
N GLU A 83 1.57 2.99 15.65
CA GLU A 83 2.72 2.12 15.47
C GLU A 83 3.88 2.83 14.76
N TYR A 84 3.57 3.61 13.72
CA TYR A 84 4.60 4.39 13.03
C TYR A 84 5.16 5.52 13.90
N LEU A 85 4.32 6.25 14.63
CA LEU A 85 4.76 7.38 15.43
C LEU A 85 5.54 6.97 16.67
N GLU A 86 5.10 5.94 17.38
CA GLU A 86 5.68 5.50 18.65
C GLU A 86 6.85 4.51 18.45
N ASN A 87 6.73 3.60 17.48
CA ASN A 87 7.67 2.50 17.30
C ASN A 87 8.44 2.56 15.97
N GLY A 88 8.06 3.43 15.04
CA GLY A 88 8.66 3.49 13.70
C GLY A 88 8.28 2.33 12.79
N ASN A 89 7.39 1.44 13.23
CA ASN A 89 6.96 0.29 12.42
C ASN A 89 6.09 0.73 11.25
N ILE A 90 6.25 0.08 10.10
CA ILE A 90 5.44 0.32 8.91
C ILE A 90 4.55 -0.89 8.67
N VAL A 91 3.24 -0.64 8.72
CA VAL A 91 2.18 -1.62 8.47
C VAL A 91 1.33 -1.11 7.29
N ASN A 92 1.00 -1.98 6.34
CA ASN A 92 0.10 -1.71 5.20
C ASN A 92 0.45 -0.48 4.32
N SER A 93 1.71 -0.04 4.30
CA SER A 93 2.11 1.07 3.42
C SER A 93 2.05 0.68 1.95
N VAL A 94 1.56 1.61 1.10
CA VAL A 94 1.46 1.39 -0.35
C VAL A 94 2.79 1.58 -1.08
N ASN A 95 3.72 2.35 -0.53
CA ASN A 95 4.97 2.75 -1.18
C ASN A 95 6.24 2.28 -0.45
N TYR A 96 6.17 2.01 0.85
CA TYR A 96 7.27 1.44 1.61
C TYR A 96 7.04 -0.05 1.94
N PRO A 97 8.09 -0.84 2.17
CA PRO A 97 7.93 -2.22 2.60
C PRO A 97 7.36 -2.29 4.01
N ALA A 98 6.52 -3.29 4.28
CA ALA A 98 6.11 -3.59 5.65
C ALA A 98 7.36 -4.03 6.45
N LEU A 99 7.61 -3.34 7.55
CA LEU A 99 8.76 -3.57 8.41
C LEU A 99 8.38 -3.28 9.85
N SER A 100 8.51 -4.29 10.69
CA SER A 100 8.24 -4.20 12.12
C SER A 100 9.41 -4.80 12.90
N LEU A 101 9.93 -4.03 13.84
CA LEU A 101 10.98 -4.42 14.77
C LEU A 101 10.49 -4.12 16.19
N ALA A 102 10.32 -5.16 16.99
CA ALA A 102 9.90 -4.98 18.38
C ALA A 102 10.91 -4.08 19.12
N ARG A 103 10.41 -3.12 19.89
CA ARG A 103 11.25 -2.24 20.71
C ARG A 103 11.50 -2.93 22.06
N THR A 104 12.62 -3.63 22.16
CA THR A 104 12.98 -4.42 23.36
C THR A 104 13.54 -3.58 24.48
N ASN A 105 14.13 -2.41 24.15
CA ASN A 105 14.65 -1.46 25.13
C ASN A 105 14.25 -0.05 24.73
N THR A 106 13.46 0.63 25.56
CA THR A 106 12.98 1.99 25.32
C THR A 106 14.01 3.07 25.63
N GLU A 107 15.10 2.74 26.32
CA GLU A 107 16.21 3.66 26.57
C GLU A 107 17.12 3.84 25.33
N ASN A 108 17.07 2.88 24.41
CA ASN A 108 17.81 2.97 23.16
C ASN A 108 17.20 4.04 22.24
N VAL A 109 18.08 4.80 21.59
CA VAL A 109 17.65 5.66 20.47
C VAL A 109 17.34 4.78 19.27
N ARG A 110 16.15 4.93 18.72
CA ARG A 110 15.74 4.27 17.48
C ARG A 110 15.78 5.24 16.32
N PHE A 111 16.64 5.00 15.34
CA PHE A 111 16.64 5.72 14.09
C PHE A 111 15.76 5.00 13.06
N CYS A 112 14.78 5.74 12.53
CA CYS A 112 13.89 5.30 11.46
C CYS A 112 14.27 6.05 10.19
N VAL A 113 14.87 5.37 9.22
CA VAL A 113 15.47 5.98 8.04
C VAL A 113 14.75 5.58 6.77
N MET A 114 14.11 6.53 6.11
CA MET A 114 13.57 6.39 4.76
C MET A 114 14.63 6.82 3.75
N HIS A 115 14.95 5.96 2.79
CA HIS A 115 16.01 6.26 1.84
C HIS A 115 15.76 5.61 0.46
N LYS A 116 16.48 6.08 -0.55
CA LYS A 116 16.52 5.43 -1.86
C LYS A 116 17.19 4.07 -1.78
N ASN A 117 16.68 3.12 -2.54
CA ASN A 117 17.27 1.79 -2.64
C ASN A 117 18.43 1.78 -3.63
N VAL A 118 19.57 2.36 -3.22
CA VAL A 118 20.79 2.43 -4.04
C VAL A 118 21.96 1.79 -3.31
N PRO A 119 22.96 1.25 -4.04
CA PRO A 119 24.13 0.64 -3.43
C PRO A 119 24.84 1.56 -2.43
N GLU A 120 25.46 0.97 -1.41
CA GLU A 120 26.30 1.62 -0.38
C GLU A 120 25.55 2.62 0.53
N LEU A 121 24.28 2.96 0.27
CA LEU A 121 23.60 4.00 1.04
C LEU A 121 23.38 3.59 2.51
N LEU A 122 22.95 2.36 2.75
CA LEU A 122 22.77 1.86 4.12
C LEU A 122 24.11 1.84 4.90
N LYS A 123 25.19 1.53 4.22
CA LYS A 123 26.54 1.59 4.82
C LYS A 123 26.93 3.03 5.22
N LYS A 124 26.62 4.03 4.37
CA LYS A 124 26.82 5.44 4.72
C LYS A 124 25.96 5.86 5.91
N VAL A 125 24.71 5.41 5.95
CA VAL A 125 23.82 5.65 7.10
C VAL A 125 24.45 5.09 8.38
N LEU A 126 24.90 3.84 8.35
CA LEU A 126 25.52 3.19 9.52
C LEU A 126 26.82 3.86 9.96
N SER A 127 27.58 4.49 9.06
CA SER A 127 28.79 5.22 9.44
C SER A 127 28.54 6.49 10.26
N GLU A 128 27.35 7.07 10.13
CA GLU A 128 26.91 8.24 10.91
C GLU A 128 26.20 7.84 12.21
N VAL A 129 25.79 6.59 12.36
CA VAL A 129 25.23 6.09 13.62
C VAL A 129 26.36 5.95 14.65
N LYS A 130 26.28 6.73 15.72
CA LYS A 130 27.24 6.67 16.84
C LYS A 130 26.58 5.91 18.00
N GLY A 131 27.31 4.98 18.61
CA GLY A 131 26.83 4.09 19.64
C GLY A 131 26.82 2.62 19.18
N ASN A 132 26.39 1.75 20.07
CA ASN A 132 26.32 0.32 19.78
C ASN A 132 24.99 -0.04 19.15
N VAL A 133 25.02 -0.54 17.91
CA VAL A 133 23.80 -1.04 17.24
C VAL A 133 23.42 -2.38 17.86
N GLU A 134 22.29 -2.43 18.57
CA GLU A 134 21.78 -3.64 19.19
C GLU A 134 20.84 -4.42 18.27
N ASN A 135 19.98 -3.68 17.56
CA ASN A 135 19.06 -4.29 16.61
C ASN A 135 18.97 -3.45 15.34
N MET A 136 18.82 -4.12 14.22
CA MET A 136 18.60 -3.46 12.93
C MET A 136 17.76 -4.33 12.02
N LEU A 137 16.84 -3.69 11.34
CA LEU A 137 16.09 -4.31 10.25
C LEU A 137 15.98 -3.33 9.09
N SER A 138 16.28 -3.78 7.89
CA SER A 138 16.13 -3.00 6.66
C SER A 138 15.45 -3.81 5.58
N LYS A 139 14.51 -3.19 4.88
CA LYS A 139 13.84 -3.76 3.72
C LYS A 139 13.71 -2.73 2.62
N SER A 140 13.68 -3.20 1.38
CA SER A 140 13.43 -2.39 0.20
C SER A 140 12.17 -2.83 -0.54
N ARG A 141 11.56 -1.88 -1.25
CA ARG A 141 10.46 -2.11 -2.19
C ARG A 141 10.62 -1.17 -3.37
N GLY A 142 11.01 -1.71 -4.52
CA GLY A 142 11.34 -0.91 -5.69
C GLY A 142 12.48 0.07 -5.40
N ASP A 143 12.26 1.34 -5.68
CA ASP A 143 13.25 2.41 -5.55
C ASP A 143 13.44 2.94 -4.12
N TYR A 144 12.66 2.44 -3.16
CA TYR A 144 12.67 2.91 -1.78
C TYR A 144 13.06 1.81 -0.81
N ALA A 145 13.71 2.22 0.26
CA ALA A 145 14.07 1.36 1.37
C ALA A 145 13.74 2.05 2.71
N TYR A 146 13.52 1.23 3.71
CA TYR A 146 13.29 1.68 5.07
C TYR A 146 14.14 0.85 6.03
N ALA A 147 14.80 1.53 6.96
CA ALA A 147 15.59 0.90 7.99
C ALA A 147 15.18 1.39 9.38
N ILE A 148 15.10 0.46 10.32
CA ILE A 148 15.01 0.72 11.77
C ILE A 148 16.34 0.27 12.38
N ILE A 149 16.94 1.12 13.20
CA ILE A 149 18.24 0.90 13.84
C ILE A 149 18.13 1.30 15.30
N ASP A 150 18.22 0.34 16.21
CA ASP A 150 18.24 0.56 17.67
C ASP A 150 19.68 0.67 18.16
N VAL A 151 19.98 1.76 18.84
CA VAL A 151 21.34 2.12 19.24
C VAL A 151 21.39 2.35 20.76
N ALA A 152 22.15 1.52 21.47
CA ALA A 152 22.46 1.75 22.86
C ALA A 152 23.40 2.97 22.99
N ASP A 153 23.13 3.81 24.00
CA ASP A 153 23.86 5.07 24.23
C ASP A 153 23.89 5.99 22.99
N GLY A 154 22.89 5.86 22.10
CA GLY A 154 22.76 6.66 20.89
C GLY A 154 22.44 8.13 21.19
N ASN A 155 22.91 9.04 20.34
CA ASN A 155 22.56 10.45 20.39
C ASN A 155 21.51 10.76 19.31
N PRO A 156 20.27 11.20 19.67
CA PRO A 156 19.23 11.59 18.72
C PRO A 156 19.67 12.66 17.71
N GLU A 157 20.63 13.51 18.07
CA GLU A 157 21.17 14.56 17.19
C GLU A 157 21.88 13.98 15.94
N ASN A 158 22.32 12.71 15.99
CA ASN A 158 22.90 12.04 14.82
C ASN A 158 21.91 11.92 13.65
N ALA A 159 20.60 12.07 13.92
CA ALA A 159 19.57 12.13 12.87
C ALA A 159 19.86 13.22 11.83
N ALA A 160 20.45 14.35 12.25
CA ALA A 160 20.78 15.45 11.33
C ALA A 160 21.93 15.05 10.36
N ALA A 161 22.96 14.37 10.85
CA ALA A 161 24.06 13.88 10.02
C ALA A 161 23.58 12.81 9.04
N ILE A 162 22.73 11.88 9.50
CA ILE A 162 22.13 10.86 8.65
C ILE A 162 21.23 11.51 7.57
N ALA A 163 20.44 12.51 7.93
CA ALA A 163 19.57 13.21 7.00
C ALA A 163 20.31 13.99 5.91
N ALA A 164 21.56 14.39 6.16
CA ALA A 164 22.41 15.08 5.19
C ALA A 164 23.00 14.16 4.12
N ILE A 165 22.89 12.83 4.27
CA ILE A 165 23.41 11.87 3.29
C ILE A 165 22.54 11.92 2.03
N GLU A 166 23.16 12.13 0.88
CA GLU A 166 22.47 12.10 -0.41
C GLU A 166 21.76 10.75 -0.61
N GLY A 167 20.47 10.80 -0.93
CA GLY A 167 19.62 9.63 -1.09
C GLY A 167 18.81 9.26 0.16
N VAL A 168 19.11 9.83 1.33
CA VAL A 168 18.22 9.78 2.48
C VAL A 168 17.05 10.75 2.25
N ILE A 169 15.85 10.29 2.51
CA ILE A 169 14.60 11.03 2.28
C ILE A 169 14.10 11.65 3.58
N ARG A 170 14.14 10.86 4.64
CA ARG A 170 13.70 11.28 5.97
C ARG A 170 14.32 10.42 7.04
N VAL A 171 14.68 11.06 8.16
CA VAL A 171 15.13 10.39 9.39
C VAL A 171 14.25 10.84 10.55
N ARG A 172 13.93 9.92 11.42
CA ARG A 172 13.32 10.19 12.73
C ARG A 172 14.15 9.47 13.77
N ALA A 173 14.44 10.16 14.87
CA ALA A 173 14.93 9.55 16.11
C ALA A 173 13.76 9.49 17.10
N ILE A 174 13.52 8.33 17.70
CA ILE A 174 12.45 8.09 18.67
C ILE A 174 12.99 7.27 19.86
#